data_ea58e14e1718b83cf4464f122968189d
#
_entry.id   ea58e14e1718b83cf4464f122968189d
#
_cell.length_a   1.000
_cell.length_b   1.000
_cell.length_c   1.000
_cell.angle_alpha   90.00
_cell.angle_beta   90.00
_cell.angle_gamma   90.00
#
_symmetry.space_group_name_H-M   'P 1'
#
loop_
_entity.id
_entity.type
_entity.pdbx_description
1 polymer ?
#
loop_
_entity_poly.entity_id
_entity_poly.type
_entity_poly.pdbx_seq_one_letter_code
_entity_poly.pdbx_strand_id
1 'polypeptide(L)'
;MTRVQRTIVLLLGLIFITSPVYAELQKELSKRQPLGKTPLDIAQSVSDGRLFILLEGGVVQIFTVDGQQQERFKVDAGVTSLEVSPDGQRLYLGSSKGNELQIFNLSYIQELPVNNSAVKGAENVPVTITLFDDFQCPYCARLIPTLDQVLAAYPQQVRIVYKHFPLSMHKFARAAAAASIAARNQGKFWPLHDQLFANYNKLNDAMIRELAEGVGLDMARFDQDLANPALQQEIAADMQLGSKAGVRGTPAAYINGKQLKDRSFKGFKRAIDAELKKAAK
;
A
#
# COMPACT_ATOMS: atom_id res chain seq x y z
N MET A 1 -58.66 -12.81 -76.59
CA MET A 1 -59.00 -13.28 -75.23
C MET A 1 -57.76 -13.66 -74.52
N THR A 2 -57.21 -12.73 -73.79
CA THR A 2 -55.85 -12.81 -73.09
C THR A 2 -56.08 -12.93 -71.59
N ARG A 3 -55.72 -14.08 -71.03
CA ARG A 3 -55.70 -14.32 -69.55
C ARG A 3 -54.55 -13.62 -68.88
N VAL A 4 -54.83 -12.69 -67.98
CA VAL A 4 -53.90 -12.06 -67.08
C VAL A 4 -53.75 -13.01 -65.87
N GLN A 5 -52.52 -13.56 -65.72
CA GLN A 5 -52.11 -14.30 -64.50
C GLN A 5 -51.63 -13.27 -63.44
N ARG A 6 -52.33 -13.19 -62.32
CA ARG A 6 -51.93 -12.46 -61.15
C ARG A 6 -51.00 -13.33 -60.29
N THR A 7 -49.76 -12.98 -60.28
CA THR A 7 -48.80 -13.59 -59.37
C THR A 7 -48.95 -12.93 -57.98
N ILE A 8 -49.34 -13.68 -56.98
CA ILE A 8 -49.36 -13.25 -55.56
C ILE A 8 -47.99 -13.53 -54.99
N VAL A 9 -47.24 -12.47 -54.67
CA VAL A 9 -45.99 -12.55 -53.94
C VAL A 9 -46.34 -12.58 -52.44
N LEU A 10 -46.21 -13.74 -51.80
CA LEU A 10 -46.28 -13.85 -50.32
C LEU A 10 -44.97 -13.37 -49.74
N LEU A 11 -44.96 -12.19 -49.12
CA LEU A 11 -43.88 -11.74 -48.26
C LEU A 11 -43.99 -12.47 -46.91
N LEU A 12 -43.16 -13.50 -46.70
CA LEU A 12 -42.94 -14.09 -45.38
C LEU A 12 -42.10 -13.12 -44.55
N GLY A 13 -42.73 -12.31 -43.70
CA GLY A 13 -42.04 -11.53 -42.69
C GLY A 13 -41.42 -12.46 -41.62
N LEU A 14 -40.08 -12.60 -41.60
CA LEU A 14 -39.37 -13.22 -40.49
C LEU A 14 -39.52 -12.29 -39.26
N ILE A 15 -40.41 -12.68 -38.36
CA ILE A 15 -40.48 -12.06 -37.02
C ILE A 15 -39.32 -12.67 -36.22
N PHE A 16 -38.22 -11.93 -36.08
CA PHE A 16 -37.20 -12.25 -35.10
C PHE A 16 -37.77 -12.02 -33.69
N ILE A 17 -38.21 -13.08 -33.05
CA ILE A 17 -38.52 -13.06 -31.63
C ILE A 17 -37.18 -13.05 -30.90
N THR A 18 -36.69 -11.85 -30.55
CA THR A 18 -35.55 -11.72 -29.61
C THR A 18 -36.07 -12.07 -28.22
N SER A 19 -35.85 -13.31 -27.81
CA SER A 19 -36.08 -13.68 -26.41
C SER A 19 -35.15 -12.85 -25.54
N PRO A 20 -35.66 -12.13 -24.53
CA PRO A 20 -34.80 -11.45 -23.59
C PRO A 20 -33.92 -12.49 -22.87
N VAL A 21 -32.62 -12.34 -22.97
CA VAL A 21 -31.68 -13.15 -22.19
C VAL A 21 -31.76 -12.66 -20.74
N TYR A 22 -32.46 -13.41 -19.91
CA TYR A 22 -32.50 -13.21 -18.48
C TYR A 22 -31.27 -13.90 -17.89
N ALA A 23 -30.39 -13.12 -17.21
CA ALA A 23 -29.35 -13.69 -16.38
C ALA A 23 -29.99 -14.31 -15.13
N GLU A 24 -29.86 -15.62 -14.94
CA GLU A 24 -30.31 -16.29 -13.73
C GLU A 24 -29.27 -16.14 -12.63
N LEU A 25 -29.67 -15.62 -11.47
CA LEU A 25 -28.83 -15.53 -10.31
C LEU A 25 -28.63 -16.91 -9.67
N GLN A 26 -27.46 -17.50 -9.83
CA GLN A 26 -27.03 -18.65 -9.04
C GLN A 26 -26.43 -18.19 -7.75
N LYS A 27 -26.86 -18.74 -6.61
CA LYS A 27 -26.36 -18.45 -5.27
C LYS A 27 -25.80 -19.70 -4.63
N GLU A 28 -24.60 -19.56 -4.07
CA GLU A 28 -23.94 -20.59 -3.31
C GLU A 28 -23.47 -20.02 -1.98
N LEU A 29 -23.67 -20.77 -0.87
CA LEU A 29 -23.17 -20.39 0.43
C LEU A 29 -21.69 -20.76 0.52
N SER A 30 -20.78 -19.80 0.34
CA SER A 30 -19.33 -20.04 0.37
C SER A 30 -18.78 -20.30 1.76
N LYS A 31 -19.35 -19.65 2.81
CA LYS A 31 -18.86 -19.77 4.19
C LYS A 31 -19.93 -19.43 5.23
N ARG A 32 -19.84 -20.11 6.39
CA ARG A 32 -20.55 -19.73 7.62
C ARG A 32 -19.52 -19.36 8.68
N GLN A 33 -19.65 -18.17 9.29
CA GLN A 33 -18.75 -17.69 10.33
C GLN A 33 -19.53 -17.42 11.62
N PRO A 34 -19.27 -18.14 12.72
CA PRO A 34 -19.86 -17.84 14.02
C PRO A 34 -19.36 -16.50 14.55
N LEU A 35 -20.25 -15.61 14.97
CA LEU A 35 -19.93 -14.29 15.49
C LEU A 35 -19.94 -14.22 17.02
N GLY A 36 -20.53 -15.23 17.66
CA GLY A 36 -20.60 -15.33 19.12
C GLY A 36 -21.63 -14.41 19.80
N LYS A 37 -22.20 -13.45 19.07
CA LYS A 37 -23.27 -12.53 19.48
C LYS A 37 -24.12 -12.13 18.31
N THR A 38 -25.29 -11.56 18.59
CA THR A 38 -26.23 -11.07 17.56
C THR A 38 -25.60 -9.93 16.76
N PRO A 39 -25.50 -10.04 15.43
CA PRO A 39 -25.08 -8.91 14.59
C PRO A 39 -26.19 -7.86 14.53
N LEU A 40 -25.81 -6.62 14.73
CA LEU A 40 -26.71 -5.45 14.66
C LEU A 40 -26.56 -4.74 13.31
N ASP A 41 -25.32 -4.67 12.78
CA ASP A 41 -25.04 -3.95 11.55
C ASP A 41 -23.75 -4.47 10.89
N ILE A 42 -23.63 -4.31 9.56
CA ILE A 42 -22.49 -4.74 8.75
C ILE A 42 -22.17 -3.69 7.70
N ALA A 43 -20.91 -3.24 7.64
CA ALA A 43 -20.40 -2.40 6.56
C ALA A 43 -19.16 -2.98 5.92
N GLN A 44 -18.90 -2.62 4.65
CA GLN A 44 -17.74 -3.08 3.91
C GLN A 44 -16.90 -1.90 3.43
N SER A 45 -15.59 -1.96 3.68
CA SER A 45 -14.64 -1.02 3.09
C SER A 45 -14.48 -1.28 1.60
N VAL A 46 -14.58 -0.20 0.80
CA VAL A 46 -14.43 -0.28 -0.68
C VAL A 46 -13.00 -0.56 -1.10
N SER A 47 -12.01 0.00 -0.36
CA SER A 47 -10.60 -0.03 -0.76
C SER A 47 -9.95 -1.41 -0.63
N ASP A 48 -10.35 -2.21 0.34
CA ASP A 48 -9.72 -3.48 0.70
C ASP A 48 -10.69 -4.63 0.99
N GLY A 49 -12.00 -4.37 0.86
CA GLY A 49 -13.06 -5.36 1.01
C GLY A 49 -13.28 -5.87 2.43
N ARG A 50 -12.62 -5.30 3.45
CA ARG A 50 -12.82 -5.70 4.86
C ARG A 50 -14.25 -5.49 5.30
N LEU A 51 -14.76 -6.45 6.08
CA LEU A 51 -16.09 -6.40 6.68
C LEU A 51 -15.98 -5.95 8.13
N PHE A 52 -16.80 -4.98 8.51
CA PHE A 52 -16.95 -4.47 9.87
C PHE A 52 -18.31 -4.90 10.37
N ILE A 53 -18.37 -5.64 11.46
CA ILE A 53 -19.60 -6.20 12.00
C ILE A 53 -19.78 -5.66 13.41
N LEU A 54 -20.85 -4.92 13.63
CA LEU A 54 -21.28 -4.50 14.95
C LEU A 54 -22.13 -5.60 15.57
N LEU A 55 -21.78 -6.00 16.78
CA LEU A 55 -22.48 -7.01 17.55
C LEU A 55 -23.14 -6.38 18.78
N GLU A 56 -24.18 -7.03 19.26
CA GLU A 56 -24.88 -6.68 20.50
C GLU A 56 -23.90 -6.51 21.68
N GLY A 57 -24.13 -5.45 22.49
CA GLY A 57 -23.27 -5.11 23.62
C GLY A 57 -22.01 -4.33 23.23
N GLY A 58 -22.02 -3.67 22.07
CA GLY A 58 -20.95 -2.74 21.65
C GLY A 58 -19.64 -3.45 21.33
N VAL A 59 -19.68 -4.50 20.51
CA VAL A 59 -18.49 -5.19 20.03
C VAL A 59 -18.39 -5.02 18.53
N VAL A 60 -17.27 -4.53 18.02
CA VAL A 60 -16.97 -4.50 16.60
C VAL A 60 -15.97 -5.61 16.28
N GLN A 61 -16.27 -6.41 15.26
CA GLN A 61 -15.36 -7.39 14.68
C GLN A 61 -15.00 -6.97 13.26
N ILE A 62 -13.74 -7.15 12.88
CA ILE A 62 -13.24 -6.87 11.53
C ILE A 62 -12.78 -8.17 10.90
N PHE A 63 -13.23 -8.43 9.68
CA PHE A 63 -12.86 -9.59 8.88
C PHE A 63 -12.25 -9.18 7.56
N THR A 64 -11.37 -10.03 7.03
CA THR A 64 -10.91 -9.95 5.65
C THR A 64 -12.06 -10.30 4.68
N VAL A 65 -11.88 -10.00 3.39
CA VAL A 65 -12.86 -10.34 2.34
C VAL A 65 -13.17 -11.86 2.26
N ASP A 66 -12.20 -12.70 2.61
CA ASP A 66 -12.33 -14.16 2.68
C ASP A 66 -12.85 -14.66 4.04
N GLY A 67 -13.27 -13.74 4.91
CA GLY A 67 -13.93 -14.02 6.17
C GLY A 67 -12.99 -14.53 7.28
N GLN A 68 -11.72 -14.13 7.31
CA GLN A 68 -10.82 -14.35 8.44
C GLN A 68 -10.93 -13.17 9.41
N GLN A 69 -11.14 -13.46 10.68
CA GLN A 69 -11.19 -12.41 11.71
C GLN A 69 -9.80 -11.80 11.89
N GLN A 70 -9.68 -10.49 11.72
CA GLN A 70 -8.46 -9.72 11.91
C GLN A 70 -8.38 -9.06 13.28
N GLU A 71 -9.50 -8.43 13.69
CA GLU A 71 -9.55 -7.59 14.88
C GLU A 71 -10.90 -7.71 15.60
N ARG A 72 -10.86 -7.39 16.88
CA ARG A 72 -12.05 -7.27 17.72
C ARG A 72 -11.81 -6.23 18.82
N PHE A 73 -12.71 -5.26 18.94
CA PHE A 73 -12.62 -4.25 19.99
C PHE A 73 -14.02 -3.87 20.51
N LYS A 74 -14.04 -3.23 21.68
CA LYS A 74 -15.27 -2.75 22.29
C LYS A 74 -15.49 -1.28 21.97
N VAL A 75 -16.76 -0.94 21.77
CA VAL A 75 -17.29 0.41 21.69
C VAL A 75 -18.39 0.57 22.74
N ASP A 76 -19.07 1.71 22.81
CA ASP A 76 -20.18 1.89 23.73
C ASP A 76 -21.29 0.85 23.46
N ALA A 77 -21.85 0.29 24.51
CA ALA A 77 -22.92 -0.71 24.41
C ALA A 77 -24.24 -0.16 23.82
N GLY A 78 -24.38 1.16 23.77
CA GLY A 78 -25.53 1.85 23.15
C GLY A 78 -25.40 2.05 21.65
N VAL A 79 -24.28 1.64 21.03
CA VAL A 79 -24.08 1.70 19.57
C VAL A 79 -25.00 0.70 18.89
N THR A 80 -25.77 1.19 17.90
CA THR A 80 -26.78 0.40 17.17
C THR A 80 -26.57 0.38 15.66
N SER A 81 -25.69 1.24 15.12
CA SER A 81 -25.36 1.30 13.71
C SER A 81 -23.89 1.57 13.48
N LEU A 82 -23.36 1.11 12.36
CA LEU A 82 -21.99 1.40 11.95
C LEU A 82 -21.93 1.66 10.43
N GLU A 83 -20.99 2.51 10.04
CA GLU A 83 -20.58 2.74 8.66
C GLU A 83 -19.06 2.87 8.60
N VAL A 84 -18.45 2.51 7.49
CA VAL A 84 -17.00 2.64 7.27
C VAL A 84 -16.72 3.52 6.08
N SER A 85 -15.72 4.40 6.20
CA SER A 85 -15.29 5.22 5.06
C SER A 85 -14.79 4.34 3.90
N PRO A 86 -14.91 4.78 2.64
CA PRO A 86 -14.49 4.02 1.47
C PRO A 86 -13.04 3.54 1.53
N ASP A 87 -12.15 4.30 2.19
CA ASP A 87 -10.74 3.96 2.41
C ASP A 87 -10.48 3.04 3.61
N GLY A 88 -11.52 2.65 4.35
CA GLY A 88 -11.43 1.78 5.52
C GLY A 88 -10.72 2.40 6.73
N GLN A 89 -10.54 3.73 6.76
CA GLN A 89 -9.74 4.40 7.79
C GLN A 89 -10.56 5.17 8.83
N ARG A 90 -11.88 5.28 8.62
CA ARG A 90 -12.78 5.85 9.61
C ARG A 90 -13.96 4.91 9.83
N LEU A 91 -14.34 4.78 11.07
CA LEU A 91 -15.54 4.07 11.48
C LEU A 91 -16.48 5.09 12.11
N TYR A 92 -17.69 5.15 11.61
CA TYR A 92 -18.77 5.99 12.09
C TYR A 92 -19.76 5.13 12.85
N LEU A 93 -20.05 5.47 14.10
CA LEU A 93 -20.93 4.70 14.95
C LEU A 93 -22.06 5.58 15.46
N GLY A 94 -23.30 5.15 15.20
CA GLY A 94 -24.50 5.77 15.77
C GLY A 94 -24.85 5.13 17.10
N SER A 95 -24.95 5.93 18.15
CA SER A 95 -25.37 5.49 19.49
C SER A 95 -26.77 5.98 19.83
N SER A 96 -27.65 5.05 20.18
CA SER A 96 -28.99 5.38 20.72
C SER A 96 -28.92 5.88 22.14
N LYS A 97 -27.85 5.53 22.88
CA LYS A 97 -27.59 6.06 24.22
C LYS A 97 -26.84 7.37 24.11
N GLY A 98 -27.50 8.48 24.35
CA GLY A 98 -26.92 9.82 24.25
C GLY A 98 -27.17 10.51 22.90
N ASN A 99 -27.78 9.83 21.89
CA ASN A 99 -28.10 10.40 20.59
C ASN A 99 -26.87 11.02 19.90
N GLU A 100 -25.75 10.30 19.86
CA GLU A 100 -24.47 10.81 19.39
C GLU A 100 -23.89 9.99 18.21
N LEU A 101 -23.07 10.67 17.42
CA LEU A 101 -22.19 10.08 16.40
C LEU A 101 -20.77 9.99 16.97
N GLN A 102 -20.23 8.78 17.04
CA GLN A 102 -18.82 8.54 17.38
C GLN A 102 -18.01 8.30 16.13
N ILE A 103 -16.84 8.92 16.01
CA ILE A 103 -15.94 8.77 14.86
C ILE A 103 -14.60 8.22 15.34
N PHE A 104 -14.27 7.01 14.91
CA PHE A 104 -12.97 6.39 15.16
C PHE A 104 -12.08 6.53 13.93
N ASN A 105 -10.84 7.00 14.12
CA ASN A 105 -9.81 6.90 13.11
C ASN A 105 -9.09 5.56 13.29
N LEU A 106 -9.17 4.71 12.28
CA LEU A 106 -8.53 3.41 12.25
C LEU A 106 -7.13 3.55 11.66
N SER A 107 -6.14 2.98 12.32
CA SER A 107 -4.76 2.92 11.84
C SER A 107 -4.25 1.50 11.99
N TYR A 108 -3.88 0.89 10.88
CA TYR A 108 -3.29 -0.45 10.88
C TYR A 108 -1.78 -0.33 11.00
N ILE A 109 -1.24 -0.99 12.03
CA ILE A 109 0.20 -1.07 12.23
C ILE A 109 0.70 -2.26 11.41
N GLN A 110 1.55 -1.98 10.44
CA GLN A 110 2.18 -2.98 9.59
C GLN A 110 3.47 -3.44 10.25
N GLU A 111 3.72 -4.74 10.26
CA GLU A 111 5.04 -5.28 10.58
C GLU A 111 5.97 -5.08 9.39
N LEU A 112 6.91 -4.17 9.52
CA LEU A 112 7.86 -3.78 8.49
C LEU A 112 9.29 -4.03 8.97
N PRO A 113 9.77 -5.29 8.92
CA PRO A 113 11.09 -5.63 9.42
C PRO A 113 12.20 -4.95 8.63
N VAL A 114 13.25 -4.55 9.35
CA VAL A 114 14.43 -3.90 8.74
C VAL A 114 15.15 -4.86 7.80
N ASN A 115 15.35 -6.13 8.21
CA ASN A 115 16.12 -7.14 7.47
C ASN A 115 17.49 -6.58 7.00
N ASN A 116 17.84 -6.82 5.73
CA ASN A 116 19.07 -6.32 5.11
C ASN A 116 18.93 -4.91 4.51
N SER A 117 17.89 -4.16 4.83
CA SER A 117 17.67 -2.83 4.24
C SER A 117 18.74 -1.84 4.63
N ALA A 118 19.00 -0.87 3.75
CA ALA A 118 19.80 0.27 4.10
C ALA A 118 19.10 1.14 5.15
N VAL A 119 19.85 1.55 6.16
CA VAL A 119 19.37 2.40 7.25
C VAL A 119 20.15 3.69 7.29
N LYS A 120 19.47 4.84 7.48
CA LYS A 120 20.06 6.17 7.69
C LYS A 120 19.56 6.73 9.02
N GLY A 121 20.43 7.26 9.84
CA GLY A 121 20.12 7.74 11.19
C GLY A 121 20.73 6.88 12.29
N ALA A 122 20.37 7.17 13.55
CA ALA A 122 20.90 6.45 14.70
C ALA A 122 20.30 5.04 14.83
N GLU A 123 21.07 4.14 15.45
CA GLU A 123 20.58 2.81 15.85
C GLU A 123 19.73 2.90 17.13
N ASN A 124 18.89 1.91 17.38
CA ASN A 124 18.09 1.79 18.61
C ASN A 124 17.27 3.03 18.97
N VAL A 125 16.62 3.61 17.96
CA VAL A 125 15.77 4.80 18.12
C VAL A 125 14.29 4.43 18.29
N PRO A 126 13.49 5.26 18.99
CA PRO A 126 12.07 5.01 19.23
C PRO A 126 11.20 5.10 17.97
N VAL A 127 11.66 5.80 16.91
CA VAL A 127 10.88 6.02 15.71
C VAL A 127 11.61 5.52 14.47
N THR A 128 10.99 4.58 13.77
CA THR A 128 11.46 4.09 12.47
C THR A 128 10.54 4.57 11.36
N ILE A 129 11.11 5.26 10.39
CA ILE A 129 10.46 5.59 9.12
C ILE A 129 10.80 4.48 8.12
N THR A 130 9.84 3.66 7.73
CA THR A 130 10.02 2.72 6.61
C THR A 130 9.53 3.38 5.35
N LEU A 131 10.42 3.49 4.36
CA LEU A 131 10.16 4.17 3.09
C LEU A 131 10.21 3.16 1.95
N PHE A 132 9.10 2.99 1.23
CA PHE A 132 9.07 2.24 -0.03
C PHE A 132 9.26 3.22 -1.18
N ASP A 133 10.31 3.00 -1.96
CA ASP A 133 10.80 4.01 -2.91
C ASP A 133 11.22 3.41 -4.25
N ASP A 134 11.31 4.29 -5.26
CA ASP A 134 11.67 3.98 -6.64
C ASP A 134 12.59 5.08 -7.18
N PHE A 135 13.79 4.70 -7.62
CA PHE A 135 14.82 5.63 -8.07
C PHE A 135 14.48 6.43 -9.33
N GLN A 136 13.47 6.02 -10.10
CA GLN A 136 12.99 6.81 -11.25
C GLN A 136 11.72 7.63 -10.93
N CYS A 137 11.18 7.51 -9.73
CA CYS A 137 9.98 8.23 -9.35
C CYS A 137 10.29 9.71 -9.02
N PRO A 138 9.69 10.68 -9.74
CA PRO A 138 9.93 12.10 -9.48
C PRO A 138 9.40 12.56 -8.11
N TYR A 139 8.39 11.88 -7.57
CA TYR A 139 7.85 12.18 -6.25
C TYR A 139 8.79 11.69 -5.14
N CYS A 140 9.52 10.58 -5.36
CA CYS A 140 10.54 10.07 -4.47
C CYS A 140 11.72 11.03 -4.41
N ALA A 141 12.27 11.43 -5.55
CA ALA A 141 13.33 12.41 -5.62
C ALA A 141 12.99 13.73 -4.88
N ARG A 142 11.75 14.20 -5.01
CA ARG A 142 11.28 15.41 -4.30
C ARG A 142 11.12 15.24 -2.80
N LEU A 143 10.99 14.01 -2.31
CA LEU A 143 10.85 13.74 -0.87
C LEU A 143 12.19 13.79 -0.14
N ILE A 144 13.33 13.53 -0.81
CA ILE A 144 14.65 13.42 -0.19
C ILE A 144 15.01 14.63 0.68
N PRO A 145 14.87 15.91 0.23
CA PRO A 145 15.18 17.06 1.08
C PRO A 145 14.32 17.12 2.35
N THR A 146 13.09 16.66 2.29
CA THR A 146 12.20 16.59 3.46
C THR A 146 12.67 15.54 4.45
N LEU A 147 13.14 14.37 3.98
CA LEU A 147 13.69 13.32 4.83
C LEU A 147 15.00 13.77 5.52
N ASP A 148 15.86 14.51 4.81
CA ASP A 148 17.07 15.07 5.40
C ASP A 148 16.74 16.10 6.49
N GLN A 149 15.72 16.96 6.27
CA GLN A 149 15.21 17.87 7.30
C GLN A 149 14.67 17.11 8.52
N VAL A 150 13.99 16.00 8.31
CA VAL A 150 13.46 15.16 9.40
C VAL A 150 14.62 14.57 10.21
N LEU A 151 15.62 13.98 9.57
CA LEU A 151 16.80 13.43 10.27
C LEU A 151 17.58 14.52 11.03
N ALA A 152 17.71 15.71 10.44
CA ALA A 152 18.36 16.84 11.11
C ALA A 152 17.57 17.34 12.34
N ALA A 153 16.22 17.29 12.28
CA ALA A 153 15.37 17.70 13.40
C ALA A 153 15.31 16.65 14.54
N TYR A 154 15.56 15.35 14.22
CA TYR A 154 15.44 14.24 15.17
C TYR A 154 16.65 13.29 15.12
N PRO A 155 17.91 13.80 15.30
CA PRO A 155 19.13 13.05 14.99
C PRO A 155 19.33 11.79 15.84
N GLN A 156 18.77 11.74 17.07
CA GLN A 156 18.89 10.61 18.00
C GLN A 156 17.58 9.87 18.25
N GLN A 157 16.52 10.19 17.51
CA GLN A 157 15.17 9.68 17.78
C GLN A 157 14.54 9.00 16.57
N VAL A 158 15.11 9.23 15.38
CA VAL A 158 14.56 8.76 14.10
C VAL A 158 15.64 8.08 13.27
N ARG A 159 15.24 6.97 12.64
CA ARG A 159 15.97 6.35 11.54
C ARG A 159 15.07 6.12 10.35
N ILE A 160 15.64 6.04 9.17
CA ILE A 160 14.98 5.71 7.91
C ILE A 160 15.45 4.33 7.47
N VAL A 161 14.51 3.44 7.18
CA VAL A 161 14.72 2.12 6.57
C VAL A 161 14.24 2.21 5.13
N TYR A 162 15.13 1.97 4.18
CA TYR A 162 14.84 2.04 2.75
C TYR A 162 14.38 0.67 2.22
N LYS A 163 13.24 0.64 1.55
CA LYS A 163 12.65 -0.54 0.92
C LYS A 163 12.47 -0.30 -0.59
N HIS A 164 12.88 -1.25 -1.39
CA HIS A 164 12.76 -1.15 -2.84
C HIS A 164 11.33 -1.44 -3.30
N PHE A 165 10.77 -0.51 -4.09
CA PHE A 165 9.46 -0.70 -4.70
C PHE A 165 9.44 -0.17 -6.14
N PRO A 166 10.29 -0.75 -7.05
CA PRO A 166 10.37 -0.30 -8.44
C PRO A 166 9.05 -0.53 -9.15
N LEU A 167 8.48 0.54 -9.72
CA LEU A 167 7.21 0.51 -10.45
C LEU A 167 7.44 0.00 -11.87
N SER A 168 6.53 -0.81 -12.39
CA SER A 168 6.64 -1.42 -13.73
C SER A 168 6.69 -0.41 -14.88
N MET A 169 6.14 0.80 -14.66
CA MET A 169 6.19 1.90 -15.63
C MET A 169 7.58 2.57 -15.73
N HIS A 170 8.47 2.34 -14.78
CA HIS A 170 9.81 2.92 -14.71
C HIS A 170 10.86 1.90 -15.19
N LYS A 171 11.27 2.06 -16.45
CA LYS A 171 12.10 1.06 -17.18
C LYS A 171 13.38 0.64 -16.45
N PHE A 172 14.06 1.57 -15.79
CA PHE A 172 15.37 1.35 -15.17
C PHE A 172 15.32 1.32 -13.63
N ALA A 173 14.14 1.48 -13.02
CA ALA A 173 13.99 1.49 -11.57
C ALA A 173 14.50 0.19 -10.92
N ARG A 174 14.23 -0.97 -11.55
CA ARG A 174 14.68 -2.26 -11.05
C ARG A 174 16.20 -2.45 -11.16
N ALA A 175 16.81 -1.97 -12.25
CA ALA A 175 18.26 -1.96 -12.40
C ALA A 175 18.94 -1.04 -11.38
N ALA A 176 18.38 0.16 -11.14
CA ALA A 176 18.85 1.09 -10.12
C ALA A 176 18.72 0.51 -8.69
N ALA A 177 17.62 -0.20 -8.39
CA ALA A 177 17.46 -0.91 -7.13
C ALA A 177 18.53 -1.99 -6.94
N ALA A 178 18.80 -2.84 -7.96
CA ALA A 178 19.85 -3.83 -7.90
C ALA A 178 21.23 -3.21 -7.69
N ALA A 179 21.54 -2.13 -8.43
CA ALA A 179 22.79 -1.38 -8.29
C ALA A 179 22.97 -0.82 -6.86
N SER A 180 21.91 -0.30 -6.26
CA SER A 180 21.97 0.24 -4.89
C SER A 180 22.21 -0.85 -3.84
N ILE A 181 21.65 -2.06 -4.04
CA ILE A 181 21.92 -3.22 -3.17
C ILE A 181 23.39 -3.65 -3.33
N ALA A 182 23.92 -3.72 -4.56
CA ALA A 182 25.34 -4.00 -4.81
C ALA A 182 26.25 -2.96 -4.14
N ALA A 183 25.87 -1.67 -4.19
CA ALA A 183 26.57 -0.61 -3.48
C ALA A 183 26.48 -0.76 -1.95
N ARG A 184 25.34 -1.20 -1.39
CA ARG A 184 25.21 -1.52 0.03
C ARG A 184 26.18 -2.61 0.46
N ASN A 185 26.37 -3.66 -0.33
CA ASN A 185 27.32 -4.74 -0.06
C ASN A 185 28.77 -4.25 0.02
N GLN A 186 29.03 -3.05 -0.50
CA GLN A 186 30.33 -2.35 -0.42
C GLN A 186 30.30 -1.15 0.53
N GLY A 187 29.26 -0.99 1.36
CA GLY A 187 29.13 0.12 2.33
C GLY A 187 28.82 1.47 1.69
N LYS A 188 28.42 1.51 0.41
CA LYS A 188 28.21 2.74 -0.37
C LYS A 188 26.78 2.95 -0.85
N PHE A 189 25.80 2.39 -0.13
CA PHE A 189 24.38 2.57 -0.49
C PHE A 189 24.01 4.03 -0.61
N TRP A 190 24.23 4.82 0.43
CA TRP A 190 23.77 6.22 0.47
C TRP A 190 24.48 7.11 -0.55
N PRO A 191 25.80 7.02 -0.76
CA PRO A 191 26.44 7.74 -1.86
C PRO A 191 25.83 7.44 -3.23
N LEU A 192 25.55 6.16 -3.55
CA LEU A 192 24.93 5.82 -4.83
C LEU A 192 23.44 6.21 -4.86
N HIS A 193 22.70 6.02 -3.77
CA HIS A 193 21.32 6.46 -3.63
C HIS A 193 21.13 7.93 -3.99
N ASP A 194 21.98 8.80 -3.45
CA ASP A 194 21.90 10.25 -3.67
C ASP A 194 22.18 10.59 -5.15
N GLN A 195 23.17 9.93 -5.78
CA GLN A 195 23.47 10.09 -7.19
C GLN A 195 22.35 9.57 -8.11
N LEU A 196 21.73 8.43 -7.77
CA LEU A 196 20.59 7.89 -8.53
C LEU A 196 19.40 8.85 -8.49
N PHE A 197 19.04 9.40 -7.31
CA PHE A 197 17.97 10.37 -7.22
C PHE A 197 18.30 11.73 -7.86
N ALA A 198 19.54 12.17 -7.81
CA ALA A 198 19.97 13.39 -8.52
C ALA A 198 19.80 13.25 -10.05
N ASN A 199 19.82 12.03 -10.55
CA ASN A 199 19.71 11.71 -11.97
C ASN A 199 18.43 10.91 -12.34
N TYR A 200 17.42 10.90 -11.48
CA TYR A 200 16.23 10.03 -11.59
C TYR A 200 15.58 10.00 -12.98
N ASN A 201 15.55 11.14 -13.66
CA ASN A 201 14.89 11.33 -14.98
C ASN A 201 15.78 10.98 -16.18
N LYS A 202 17.06 10.64 -15.95
CA LYS A 202 18.05 10.31 -17.00
C LYS A 202 18.57 8.89 -16.88
N LEU A 203 18.16 8.14 -15.84
CA LEU A 203 18.68 6.81 -15.55
C LEU A 203 18.51 5.86 -16.74
N ASN A 204 19.59 5.21 -17.09
CA ASN A 204 19.68 4.07 -17.97
C ASN A 204 20.84 3.17 -17.48
N ASP A 205 21.01 1.98 -18.04
CA ASP A 205 22.01 1.02 -17.57
C ASP A 205 23.44 1.60 -17.59
N ALA A 206 23.80 2.36 -18.63
CA ALA A 206 25.12 2.98 -18.76
C ALA A 206 25.34 4.04 -17.65
N MET A 207 24.36 4.92 -17.43
CA MET A 207 24.43 5.95 -16.41
C MET A 207 24.47 5.34 -14.99
N ILE A 208 23.67 4.33 -14.71
CA ILE A 208 23.70 3.64 -13.40
C ILE A 208 25.10 3.09 -13.12
N ARG A 209 25.75 2.52 -14.14
CA ARG A 209 27.11 2.02 -14.02
C ARG A 209 28.14 3.17 -13.81
N GLU A 210 28.03 4.23 -14.58
CA GLU A 210 28.86 5.44 -14.43
C GLU A 210 28.74 6.04 -13.00
N LEU A 211 27.53 6.14 -12.47
CA LEU A 211 27.28 6.62 -11.11
C LEU A 211 27.89 5.67 -10.06
N ALA A 212 27.80 4.35 -10.29
CA ALA A 212 28.39 3.35 -9.41
C ALA A 212 29.94 3.45 -9.39
N GLU A 213 30.57 3.62 -10.53
CA GLU A 213 32.01 3.89 -10.63
C GLU A 213 32.39 5.22 -9.99
N GLY A 214 31.59 6.27 -10.25
CA GLY A 214 31.80 7.62 -9.71
C GLY A 214 31.77 7.71 -8.18
N VAL A 215 31.01 6.86 -7.49
CA VAL A 215 31.03 6.75 -6.03
C VAL A 215 32.14 5.81 -5.53
N GLY A 216 33.00 5.30 -6.42
CA GLY A 216 34.19 4.53 -6.12
C GLY A 216 33.88 3.09 -5.71
N LEU A 217 32.88 2.43 -6.33
CA LEU A 217 32.67 1.00 -6.14
C LEU A 217 33.79 0.19 -6.81
N ASP A 218 34.14 -0.97 -6.23
CA ASP A 218 34.83 -2.03 -6.95
C ASP A 218 33.90 -2.59 -8.02
N MET A 219 34.18 -2.29 -9.28
CA MET A 219 33.31 -2.63 -10.40
C MET A 219 33.31 -4.12 -10.70
N ALA A 220 34.39 -4.86 -10.42
CA ALA A 220 34.40 -6.31 -10.56
C ALA A 220 33.46 -7.00 -9.56
N ARG A 221 33.48 -6.54 -8.32
CA ARG A 221 32.54 -6.98 -7.27
C ARG A 221 31.12 -6.52 -7.54
N PHE A 222 30.94 -5.30 -8.06
CA PHE A 222 29.64 -4.78 -8.47
C PHE A 222 28.99 -5.67 -9.54
N ASP A 223 29.75 -6.07 -10.56
CA ASP A 223 29.26 -6.96 -11.63
C ASP A 223 28.91 -8.37 -11.11
N GLN A 224 29.72 -8.91 -10.18
CA GLN A 224 29.42 -10.18 -9.51
C GLN A 224 28.13 -10.09 -8.70
N ASP A 225 27.94 -9.02 -7.93
CA ASP A 225 26.72 -8.78 -7.15
C ASP A 225 25.50 -8.67 -8.06
N LEU A 226 25.59 -7.91 -9.17
CA LEU A 226 24.46 -7.77 -10.12
C LEU A 226 24.07 -9.10 -10.78
N ALA A 227 25.04 -10.00 -11.00
CA ALA A 227 24.79 -11.34 -11.53
C ALA A 227 24.15 -12.28 -10.48
N ASN A 228 24.17 -11.91 -9.18
CA ASN A 228 23.64 -12.75 -8.12
C ASN A 228 22.10 -12.65 -8.06
N PRO A 229 21.37 -13.76 -8.23
CA PRO A 229 19.91 -13.78 -8.15
C PRO A 229 19.35 -13.28 -6.81
N ALA A 230 20.13 -13.33 -5.73
CA ALA A 230 19.72 -12.90 -4.40
C ALA A 230 19.29 -11.41 -4.37
N LEU A 231 19.92 -10.54 -5.21
CA LEU A 231 19.51 -9.15 -5.28
C LEU A 231 18.06 -9.00 -5.82
N GLN A 232 17.74 -9.79 -6.83
CA GLN A 232 16.39 -9.78 -7.41
C GLN A 232 15.34 -10.36 -6.44
N GLN A 233 15.74 -11.35 -5.65
CA GLN A 233 14.90 -11.92 -4.60
C GLN A 233 14.64 -10.89 -3.48
N GLU A 234 15.65 -10.12 -3.08
CA GLU A 234 15.51 -9.06 -2.07
C GLU A 234 14.54 -7.97 -2.55
N ILE A 235 14.69 -7.50 -3.79
CA ILE A 235 13.78 -6.51 -4.39
C ILE A 235 12.34 -7.08 -4.42
N ALA A 236 12.19 -8.34 -4.82
CA ALA A 236 10.88 -8.98 -4.87
C ALA A 236 10.25 -9.12 -3.48
N ALA A 237 11.05 -9.43 -2.45
CA ALA A 237 10.60 -9.51 -1.07
C ALA A 237 10.14 -8.15 -0.54
N ASP A 238 10.88 -7.07 -0.82
CA ASP A 238 10.48 -5.71 -0.45
C ASP A 238 9.18 -5.28 -1.16
N MET A 239 9.04 -5.59 -2.45
CA MET A 239 7.80 -5.34 -3.21
C MET A 239 6.61 -6.12 -2.64
N GLN A 240 6.82 -7.40 -2.28
CA GLN A 240 5.78 -8.21 -1.67
C GLN A 240 5.37 -7.66 -0.29
N LEU A 241 6.35 -7.26 0.52
CA LEU A 241 6.11 -6.63 1.82
C LEU A 241 5.31 -5.34 1.65
N GLY A 242 5.73 -4.46 0.73
CA GLY A 242 5.01 -3.22 0.43
C GLY A 242 3.59 -3.48 -0.06
N SER A 243 3.41 -4.45 -0.96
CA SER A 243 2.07 -4.80 -1.46
C SER A 243 1.14 -5.30 -0.35
N LYS A 244 1.65 -6.15 0.57
CA LYS A 244 0.91 -6.60 1.76
C LYS A 244 0.59 -5.46 2.71
N ALA A 245 1.50 -4.49 2.85
CA ALA A 245 1.30 -3.28 3.64
C ALA A 245 0.34 -2.26 3.00
N GLY A 246 -0.14 -2.52 1.78
CA GLY A 246 -1.07 -1.65 1.07
C GLY A 246 -0.40 -0.55 0.23
N VAL A 247 0.90 -0.66 -0.06
CA VAL A 247 1.59 0.24 -0.99
C VAL A 247 1.01 0.07 -2.40
N ARG A 248 0.53 1.17 -2.99
CA ARG A 248 -0.03 1.22 -4.36
C ARG A 248 0.79 2.13 -5.28
N GLY A 249 1.84 2.75 -4.76
CA GLY A 249 2.71 3.67 -5.48
C GLY A 249 3.76 4.26 -4.56
N THR A 250 4.74 4.96 -5.15
CA THR A 250 5.87 5.53 -4.45
C THR A 250 5.87 7.07 -4.50
N PRO A 251 6.45 7.73 -3.49
CA PRO A 251 6.95 7.17 -2.24
C PRO A 251 5.81 6.76 -1.30
N ALA A 252 5.98 5.66 -0.55
CA ALA A 252 5.09 5.33 0.56
C ALA A 252 5.89 5.29 1.86
N ALA A 253 5.48 6.10 2.84
CA ALA A 253 6.16 6.23 4.12
C ALA A 253 5.31 5.67 5.26
N TYR A 254 5.95 5.00 6.20
CA TYR A 254 5.35 4.44 7.41
C TYR A 254 6.15 4.87 8.63
N ILE A 255 5.46 5.35 9.66
CA ILE A 255 6.05 5.71 10.95
C ILE A 255 5.68 4.61 11.96
N ASN A 256 6.66 3.85 12.43
CA ASN A 256 6.43 2.69 13.30
C ASN A 256 5.29 1.78 12.78
N GLY A 257 5.32 1.47 11.48
CA GLY A 257 4.33 0.63 10.81
C GLY A 257 3.01 1.31 10.44
N LYS A 258 2.77 2.57 10.82
CA LYS A 258 1.58 3.33 10.43
C LYS A 258 1.83 4.13 9.17
N GLN A 259 0.99 3.98 8.17
CA GLN A 259 1.10 4.72 6.92
C GLN A 259 0.96 6.23 7.15
N LEU A 260 1.92 7.01 6.64
CA LEU A 260 1.91 8.46 6.64
C LEU A 260 1.34 8.98 5.31
N LYS A 261 0.17 9.61 5.35
CA LYS A 261 -0.45 10.21 4.14
C LYS A 261 0.14 11.59 3.81
N ASP A 262 0.30 12.45 4.82
CA ASP A 262 0.88 13.78 4.68
C ASP A 262 2.41 13.69 4.79
N ARG A 263 3.09 13.62 3.65
CA ARG A 263 4.55 13.51 3.55
C ARG A 263 5.27 14.87 3.54
N SER A 264 4.60 15.94 3.93
CA SER A 264 5.26 17.21 4.23
C SER A 264 6.09 17.11 5.52
N PHE A 265 7.07 17.99 5.70
CA PHE A 265 7.83 18.07 6.96
C PHE A 265 6.90 18.20 8.19
N LYS A 266 5.84 19.01 8.08
CA LYS A 266 4.84 19.15 9.14
C LYS A 266 4.10 17.84 9.43
N GLY A 267 3.79 17.06 8.41
CA GLY A 267 3.16 15.75 8.54
C GLY A 267 4.08 14.74 9.24
N PHE A 268 5.34 14.65 8.81
CA PHE A 268 6.36 13.84 9.50
C PHE A 268 6.51 14.26 10.96
N LYS A 269 6.72 15.56 11.21
CA LYS A 269 6.89 16.08 12.57
C LYS A 269 5.73 15.69 13.47
N ARG A 270 4.49 15.88 13.03
CA ARG A 270 3.29 15.53 13.81
C ARG A 270 3.24 14.03 14.14
N ALA A 271 3.56 13.16 13.17
CA ALA A 271 3.52 11.72 13.36
C ALA A 271 4.66 11.24 14.28
N ILE A 272 5.86 11.76 14.10
CA ILE A 272 7.03 11.47 14.96
C ILE A 272 6.77 11.91 16.40
N ASP A 273 6.34 13.15 16.62
CA ASP A 273 6.04 13.68 17.96
C ASP A 273 4.97 12.82 18.68
N ALA A 274 3.99 12.31 17.94
CA ALA A 274 2.96 11.43 18.49
C ALA A 274 3.54 10.07 18.93
N GLU A 275 4.48 9.49 18.19
CA GLU A 275 5.14 8.24 18.57
C GLU A 275 6.12 8.45 19.74
N LEU A 276 6.86 9.55 19.75
CA LEU A 276 7.76 9.89 20.87
C LEU A 276 7.01 10.08 22.20
N LYS A 277 5.82 10.70 22.18
CA LYS A 277 4.95 10.83 23.36
C LYS A 277 4.46 9.48 23.90
N LYS A 278 4.32 8.44 23.04
CA LYS A 278 3.96 7.09 23.48
C LYS A 278 5.13 6.37 24.12
N ALA A 279 6.34 6.53 23.54
CA ALA A 279 7.55 5.90 24.03
C ALA A 279 7.99 6.48 25.40
N ALA A 280 7.55 7.69 25.75
CA ALA A 280 7.84 8.35 27.03
C ALA A 280 6.87 7.98 28.19
N LYS A 281 5.85 7.17 27.91
CA LYS A 281 4.87 6.63 28.89
C LYS A 281 5.18 5.21 29.26
#